data_b10e17ac771271801bf1522158b952e4
#
_entry.id   b10e17ac771271801bf1522158b952e4
#
_cell.length_a   1.000
_cell.length_b   1.000
_cell.length_c   1.000
_cell.angle_alpha   90.00
_cell.angle_beta   90.00
_cell.angle_gamma   90.00
#
_symmetry.space_group_name_H-M   'P 1'
#
loop_
_entity.id
_entity.type
_entity.pdbx_description
1 polymer ?
#
loop_
_entity_poly.entity_id
_entity_poly.type
_entity_poly.pdbx_seq_one_letter_code
_entity_poly.pdbx_strand_id
1 'polypeptide(L)'
;MTGSTPSSSASPSSSRPPSASRRSRRRTVAALAVLAAAAVTAAFALTLDDADNREEKAGEPAAVTASAAPAPADEGLLALARRDASDPLAIGRADAPVVLIEYSDFQCPFCGRFARETKPELLRSYVDKGTLRIEWRNFPIFGEESEQAALAGWAAGRQNKFWEFHDVAYGKPRERNTGAFDAENLVAMAREAGIADIERFQADMASDEARGAVRADQEEGYTLGVTSTPAFLVNGRPILGAQPTDTFEEAVETAATAAKTANTTEGAGR
;
A
#
# COMPACT_ATOMS: atom_id res chain seq x y z
N MET A 1 63.90 13.35 42.77
CA MET A 1 63.54 13.01 44.16
C MET A 1 62.10 12.48 44.06
N THR A 2 62.03 11.21 44.24
CA THR A 2 61.19 10.41 45.16
C THR A 2 59.69 10.49 44.83
N GLY A 3 58.99 9.50 44.69
CA GLY A 3 59.11 8.05 44.91
C GLY A 3 57.77 7.42 44.69
N SER A 4 57.77 6.23 44.13
CA SER A 4 57.27 4.98 44.69
C SER A 4 55.81 4.98 45.19
N THR A 5 54.95 4.10 44.85
CA THR A 5 54.79 2.71 44.45
C THR A 5 53.34 2.30 44.67
N PRO A 6 52.98 1.11 44.35
CA PRO A 6 51.61 0.78 43.88
C PRO A 6 50.75 0.19 45.01
N SER A 7 49.45 0.09 44.78
CA SER A 7 48.61 -0.76 45.64
C SER A 7 47.66 -1.63 44.79
N SER A 8 47.94 -2.90 44.94
CA SER A 8 47.19 -4.08 44.59
C SER A 8 45.94 -4.19 45.46
N SER A 9 44.80 -4.57 44.90
CA SER A 9 43.75 -5.33 45.61
C SER A 9 42.79 -5.98 44.65
N ALA A 10 42.94 -7.22 44.38
CA ALA A 10 42.11 -8.33 44.80
C ALA A 10 40.66 -8.33 44.28
N SER A 11 40.43 -9.23 43.32
CA SER A 11 39.13 -9.74 42.93
C SER A 11 38.49 -10.60 44.01
N PRO A 12 37.18 -10.58 44.19
CA PRO A 12 36.48 -11.72 44.81
C PRO A 12 35.81 -12.60 43.75
N SER A 13 36.18 -13.85 43.82
CA SER A 13 35.55 -15.06 43.29
C SER A 13 34.11 -15.14 43.78
N SER A 14 33.14 -15.23 42.84
CA SER A 14 31.76 -15.56 43.17
C SER A 14 31.40 -16.91 42.52
N SER A 15 31.19 -17.84 43.40
CA SER A 15 30.82 -19.24 43.21
C SER A 15 29.43 -19.39 42.57
N ARG A 16 29.37 -20.21 41.55
CA ARG A 16 28.16 -20.66 40.81
C ARG A 16 27.47 -21.78 41.63
N PRO A 17 26.14 -21.73 41.84
CA PRO A 17 25.40 -22.87 42.37
C PRO A 17 25.03 -23.88 41.26
N PRO A 18 24.82 -25.17 41.60
CA PRO A 18 24.65 -26.25 40.63
C PRO A 18 23.23 -26.30 40.06
N SER A 19 23.15 -26.64 38.77
CA SER A 19 21.94 -26.90 38.01
C SER A 19 21.16 -28.09 38.54
N ALA A 20 19.95 -27.90 39.06
CA ALA A 20 19.01 -28.95 39.39
C ALA A 20 18.30 -29.49 38.12
N SER A 21 18.38 -30.78 37.92
CA SER A 21 17.78 -31.55 36.83
C SER A 21 16.26 -31.44 36.81
N ARG A 22 15.69 -30.89 35.76
CA ARG A 22 14.27 -31.04 35.39
C ARG A 22 14.10 -32.16 34.34
N ARG A 23 14.32 -33.40 34.77
CA ARG A 23 13.86 -34.60 34.03
C ARG A 23 12.83 -35.29 34.89
N SER A 24 11.55 -34.99 34.76
CA SER A 24 10.44 -35.86 35.17
C SER A 24 9.07 -35.16 35.11
N ARG A 25 8.63 -34.67 33.99
CA ARG A 25 7.20 -34.32 33.77
C ARG A 25 6.75 -34.42 32.32
N ARG A 26 7.34 -35.31 31.52
CA ARG A 26 6.92 -35.51 30.12
C ARG A 26 6.35 -36.89 29.79
N ARG A 27 5.84 -37.62 30.77
CA ARG A 27 5.32 -39.01 30.54
C ARG A 27 3.86 -39.25 30.94
N THR A 28 3.08 -38.27 31.32
CA THR A 28 1.68 -38.47 31.75
C THR A 28 0.62 -37.70 30.97
N VAL A 29 0.94 -37.07 29.83
CA VAL A 29 -0.06 -36.36 28.99
C VAL A 29 -0.35 -37.10 27.67
N ALA A 30 0.35 -38.18 27.36
CA ALA A 30 0.19 -38.93 26.10
C ALA A 30 -0.83 -40.07 26.11
N ALA A 31 -1.53 -40.30 27.23
CA ALA A 31 -2.43 -41.44 27.36
C ALA A 31 -3.94 -41.11 27.35
N LEU A 32 -4.32 -39.86 27.24
CA LEU A 32 -5.74 -39.43 27.22
C LEU A 32 -6.25 -38.92 25.86
N ALA A 33 -5.42 -38.84 24.83
CA ALA A 33 -5.80 -38.35 23.50
C ALA A 33 -6.22 -39.46 22.50
N VAL A 34 -6.16 -40.72 22.84
CA VAL A 34 -6.47 -41.86 21.94
C VAL A 34 -7.89 -42.40 22.10
N LEU A 35 -8.63 -42.03 23.15
CA LEU A 35 -10.00 -42.51 23.38
C LEU A 35 -11.10 -41.59 22.86
N ALA A 36 -10.80 -40.38 22.38
CA ALA A 36 -11.79 -39.46 21.81
C ALA A 36 -11.97 -39.58 20.29
N ALA A 37 -11.08 -40.28 19.58
CA ALA A 37 -11.16 -40.43 18.12
C ALA A 37 -11.99 -41.63 17.65
N ALA A 38 -12.40 -42.54 18.51
CA ALA A 38 -13.17 -43.74 18.14
C ALA A 38 -14.71 -43.54 18.24
N ALA A 39 -15.19 -42.42 18.80
CA ALA A 39 -16.64 -42.17 18.96
C ALA A 39 -17.27 -41.32 17.84
N VAL A 40 -16.46 -40.67 16.97
CA VAL A 40 -16.95 -39.85 15.90
C VAL A 40 -17.12 -40.60 14.58
N THR A 41 -16.47 -41.76 14.40
CA THR A 41 -16.59 -42.56 13.17
C THR A 41 -17.78 -43.53 13.16
N ALA A 42 -18.46 -43.75 14.28
CA ALA A 42 -19.63 -44.64 14.35
C ALA A 42 -20.97 -43.88 14.11
N ALA A 43 -20.99 -42.55 14.15
CA ALA A 43 -22.19 -41.75 13.91
C ALA A 43 -22.36 -41.35 12.45
N PHE A 44 -21.35 -41.55 11.58
CA PHE A 44 -21.42 -41.17 10.15
C PHE A 44 -21.78 -42.35 9.21
N ALA A 45 -21.92 -43.56 9.74
CA ALA A 45 -22.21 -44.75 8.93
C ALA A 45 -23.70 -45.17 8.94
N LEU A 46 -24.60 -44.43 9.60
CA LEU A 46 -26.03 -44.78 9.71
C LEU A 46 -26.99 -43.83 8.97
N THR A 47 -26.48 -42.96 8.11
CA THR A 47 -27.34 -42.08 7.32
C THR A 47 -27.16 -42.18 5.80
N LEU A 48 -26.67 -43.32 5.28
CA LEU A 48 -26.44 -43.55 3.86
C LEU A 48 -27.35 -44.67 3.27
N ASP A 49 -28.50 -44.92 3.86
CA ASP A 49 -29.43 -45.88 3.32
C ASP A 49 -30.85 -45.30 3.32
N ASP A 50 -31.08 -44.30 2.46
CA ASP A 50 -32.42 -44.00 1.91
C ASP A 50 -32.31 -42.78 0.95
N ALA A 51 -31.80 -42.99 -0.25
CA ALA A 51 -31.99 -42.03 -1.33
C ALA A 51 -31.80 -42.72 -2.69
N ASP A 52 -32.65 -43.70 -2.90
CA ASP A 52 -32.89 -44.16 -4.30
C ASP A 52 -34.15 -43.45 -4.79
N ASN A 53 -34.00 -42.86 -5.99
CA ASN A 53 -35.11 -42.40 -6.84
C ASN A 53 -35.64 -40.98 -6.65
N ARG A 54 -34.83 -39.97 -7.07
CA ARG A 54 -35.35 -38.77 -7.74
C ARG A 54 -34.38 -38.36 -8.84
N GLU A 55 -34.73 -38.70 -10.08
CA GLU A 55 -34.23 -38.02 -11.27
C GLU A 55 -34.65 -36.54 -11.19
N GLU A 56 -33.77 -35.68 -10.68
CA GLU A 56 -33.93 -34.26 -10.79
C GLU A 56 -32.94 -33.76 -11.86
N LYS A 57 -33.58 -33.44 -12.99
CA LYS A 57 -33.04 -32.81 -14.18
C LYS A 57 -31.98 -31.79 -13.82
N ALA A 58 -30.73 -32.05 -14.20
CA ALA A 58 -29.62 -31.10 -14.05
C ALA A 58 -29.97 -29.79 -14.75
N GLY A 59 -30.38 -28.83 -13.98
CA GLY A 59 -30.48 -27.44 -14.42
C GLY A 59 -29.05 -26.94 -14.67
N GLU A 60 -28.80 -26.56 -15.90
CA GLU A 60 -27.62 -25.80 -16.33
C GLU A 60 -27.36 -24.68 -15.33
N PRO A 61 -26.10 -24.46 -14.86
CA PRO A 61 -25.81 -23.32 -14.04
C PRO A 61 -26.09 -22.08 -14.89
N ALA A 62 -27.14 -21.34 -14.52
CA ALA A 62 -27.40 -20.04 -15.10
C ALA A 62 -26.16 -19.18 -14.92
N ALA A 63 -25.50 -18.89 -16.02
CA ALA A 63 -24.46 -17.90 -16.08
C ALA A 63 -25.08 -16.57 -15.55
N VAL A 64 -24.75 -16.19 -14.32
CA VAL A 64 -25.07 -14.87 -13.79
C VAL A 64 -24.15 -13.89 -14.52
N THR A 65 -24.54 -13.53 -15.73
CA THR A 65 -24.06 -12.31 -16.37
C THR A 65 -24.71 -11.13 -15.64
N ALA A 66 -24.25 -10.87 -14.46
CA ALA A 66 -24.50 -9.61 -13.79
C ALA A 66 -23.57 -8.56 -14.42
N SER A 67 -23.93 -8.13 -15.63
CA SER A 67 -23.54 -6.82 -16.13
C SER A 67 -24.34 -5.79 -15.29
N ALA A 68 -23.96 -5.61 -14.04
CA ALA A 68 -24.42 -4.49 -13.26
C ALA A 68 -23.84 -3.24 -13.94
N ALA A 69 -24.71 -2.39 -14.47
CA ALA A 69 -24.31 -1.06 -14.90
C ALA A 69 -23.51 -0.43 -13.76
N PRO A 70 -22.35 0.19 -14.04
CA PRO A 70 -21.50 0.75 -13.01
C PRO A 70 -22.34 1.75 -12.18
N ALA A 71 -22.33 1.59 -10.85
CA ALA A 71 -22.98 2.53 -9.95
C ALA A 71 -22.52 3.95 -10.26
N PRO A 72 -23.39 4.97 -10.18
CA PRO A 72 -22.99 6.35 -10.38
C PRO A 72 -21.83 6.68 -9.42
N ALA A 73 -20.89 7.51 -9.89
CA ALA A 73 -19.78 7.95 -9.06
C ALA A 73 -20.34 8.75 -7.87
N ASP A 74 -19.78 8.52 -6.68
CA ASP A 74 -20.11 9.28 -5.50
C ASP A 74 -19.56 10.71 -5.64
N GLU A 75 -20.44 11.73 -5.59
CA GLU A 75 -20.04 13.12 -5.73
C GLU A 75 -19.03 13.55 -4.64
N GLY A 76 -19.17 13.00 -3.42
CA GLY A 76 -18.23 13.26 -2.34
C GLY A 76 -16.82 12.74 -2.66
N LEU A 77 -16.72 11.57 -3.29
CA LEU A 77 -15.45 10.99 -3.71
C LEU A 77 -14.86 11.71 -4.94
N LEU A 78 -15.69 12.27 -5.81
CA LEU A 78 -15.22 13.12 -6.92
C LEU A 78 -14.55 14.40 -6.41
N ALA A 79 -15.06 14.96 -5.31
CA ALA A 79 -14.53 16.20 -4.70
C ALA A 79 -13.13 16.02 -4.07
N LEU A 80 -12.64 14.81 -3.90
CA LEU A 80 -11.28 14.52 -3.37
C LEU A 80 -10.17 14.85 -4.38
N ALA A 81 -10.51 14.95 -5.68
CA ALA A 81 -9.56 15.35 -6.70
C ALA A 81 -9.16 16.83 -6.49
N ARG A 82 -7.91 17.06 -6.11
CA ARG A 82 -7.39 18.41 -5.82
C ARG A 82 -7.32 19.29 -7.05
N ARG A 83 -7.02 18.71 -8.21
CA ARG A 83 -6.92 19.41 -9.51
C ARG A 83 -6.08 20.69 -9.49
N ASP A 84 -5.13 20.77 -8.54
CA ASP A 84 -4.18 21.86 -8.46
C ASP A 84 -3.13 21.70 -9.57
N ALA A 85 -3.04 22.68 -10.46
CA ALA A 85 -2.06 22.67 -11.56
C ALA A 85 -0.61 22.81 -11.06
N SER A 86 -0.42 23.30 -9.84
CA SER A 86 0.88 23.49 -9.20
C SER A 86 1.28 22.32 -8.27
N ASP A 87 0.42 21.31 -8.09
CA ASP A 87 0.70 20.17 -7.23
C ASP A 87 1.84 19.31 -7.82
N PRO A 88 3.04 19.31 -7.20
CA PRO A 88 4.18 18.56 -7.70
C PRO A 88 4.02 17.04 -7.55
N LEU A 89 3.05 16.59 -6.72
CA LEU A 89 2.72 15.19 -6.51
C LEU A 89 1.65 14.70 -7.50
N ALA A 90 1.32 15.51 -8.49
CA ALA A 90 0.39 15.14 -9.54
C ALA A 90 1.07 15.15 -10.91
N ILE A 91 0.60 14.29 -11.82
CA ILE A 91 1.04 14.24 -13.21
C ILE A 91 -0.17 14.22 -14.14
N GLY A 92 -0.09 14.94 -15.24
CA GLY A 92 -1.21 15.16 -16.16
C GLY A 92 -1.90 16.51 -15.94
N ARG A 93 -2.80 16.84 -16.84
CA ARG A 93 -3.47 18.14 -16.86
C ARG A 93 -4.45 18.28 -15.70
N ALA A 94 -4.53 19.44 -15.08
CA ALA A 94 -5.49 19.72 -14.00
C ALA A 94 -6.96 19.60 -14.45
N ASP A 95 -7.22 19.89 -15.74
CA ASP A 95 -8.54 19.81 -16.37
C ASP A 95 -8.82 18.44 -17.05
N ALA A 96 -7.97 17.43 -16.84
CA ALA A 96 -8.21 16.09 -17.38
C ALA A 96 -9.60 15.56 -16.94
N PRO A 97 -10.39 14.95 -17.84
CA PRO A 97 -11.73 14.46 -17.49
C PRO A 97 -11.72 13.34 -16.46
N VAL A 98 -10.60 12.62 -16.31
CA VAL A 98 -10.44 11.55 -15.34
C VAL A 98 -9.30 11.88 -14.38
N VAL A 99 -9.54 11.66 -13.06
CA VAL A 99 -8.52 11.72 -12.04
C VAL A 99 -8.40 10.35 -11.36
N LEU A 100 -7.19 9.83 -11.29
CA LEU A 100 -6.82 8.69 -10.48
C LEU A 100 -6.08 9.21 -9.25
N ILE A 101 -6.66 9.00 -8.06
CA ILE A 101 -5.99 9.25 -6.79
C ILE A 101 -5.37 7.95 -6.33
N GLU A 102 -4.08 7.97 -5.95
CA GLU A 102 -3.32 6.81 -5.49
C GLU A 102 -2.86 7.00 -4.04
N TYR A 103 -3.42 6.23 -3.10
CA TYR A 103 -2.91 6.12 -1.73
C TYR A 103 -1.83 5.05 -1.69
N SER A 104 -0.60 5.45 -1.43
CA SER A 104 0.55 4.60 -1.66
C SER A 104 1.65 4.75 -0.60
N ASP A 105 2.44 3.69 -0.41
CA ASP A 105 3.57 3.62 0.50
C ASP A 105 4.82 3.13 -0.25
N PHE A 106 5.91 3.86 -0.16
CA PHE A 106 7.17 3.53 -0.85
C PHE A 106 7.75 2.16 -0.48
N GLN A 107 7.43 1.64 0.69
CA GLN A 107 7.83 0.28 1.10
C GLN A 107 6.86 -0.82 0.64
N CYS A 108 5.71 -0.46 0.06
CA CYS A 108 4.74 -1.45 -0.37
C CYS A 108 5.18 -2.13 -1.67
N PRO A 109 5.35 -3.47 -1.70
CA PRO A 109 5.78 -4.18 -2.91
C PRO A 109 4.73 -4.12 -4.02
N PHE A 110 3.45 -4.04 -3.67
CA PHE A 110 2.35 -3.93 -4.64
C PHE A 110 2.27 -2.52 -5.24
N CYS A 111 2.58 -1.46 -4.46
CA CYS A 111 2.73 -0.10 -4.98
C CYS A 111 3.89 -0.04 -5.99
N GLY A 112 5.03 -0.65 -5.64
CA GLY A 112 6.16 -0.76 -6.55
C GLY A 112 5.84 -1.56 -7.82
N ARG A 113 4.98 -2.59 -7.74
CA ARG A 113 4.51 -3.31 -8.92
C ARG A 113 3.67 -2.39 -9.82
N PHE A 114 2.68 -1.70 -9.28
CA PHE A 114 1.89 -0.74 -10.03
C PHE A 114 2.77 0.33 -10.69
N ALA A 115 3.72 0.89 -9.95
CA ALA A 115 4.63 1.92 -10.45
C ALA A 115 5.48 1.46 -11.64
N ARG A 116 5.92 0.19 -11.66
CA ARG A 116 6.79 -0.34 -12.72
C ARG A 116 6.02 -0.95 -13.89
N GLU A 117 4.84 -1.51 -13.66
CA GLU A 117 4.11 -2.29 -14.67
C GLU A 117 2.92 -1.53 -15.24
N THR A 118 2.06 -0.96 -14.39
CA THR A 118 0.79 -0.34 -14.80
C THR A 118 0.92 1.16 -15.08
N LYS A 119 1.56 1.91 -14.17
CA LYS A 119 1.68 3.39 -14.33
C LYS A 119 2.28 3.81 -15.68
N PRO A 120 3.36 3.19 -16.20
CA PRO A 120 3.94 3.58 -17.49
C PRO A 120 2.95 3.45 -18.65
N GLU A 121 2.08 2.45 -18.62
CA GLU A 121 1.03 2.28 -19.64
C GLU A 121 -0.04 3.37 -19.54
N LEU A 122 -0.49 3.67 -18.32
CA LEU A 122 -1.45 4.74 -18.09
C LEU A 122 -0.90 6.13 -18.50
N LEU A 123 0.40 6.37 -18.29
CA LEU A 123 1.06 7.60 -18.73
C LEU A 123 0.95 7.75 -20.27
N ARG A 124 1.41 6.73 -21.00
CA ARG A 124 1.42 6.77 -22.48
C ARG A 124 0.03 6.79 -23.09
N SER A 125 -0.87 5.99 -22.53
CA SER A 125 -2.18 5.77 -23.14
C SER A 125 -3.19 6.88 -22.82
N TYR A 126 -3.08 7.53 -21.65
CA TYR A 126 -4.11 8.44 -21.17
C TYR A 126 -3.58 9.78 -20.66
N VAL A 127 -2.45 9.80 -19.90
CA VAL A 127 -1.93 11.07 -19.35
C VAL A 127 -1.37 11.95 -20.45
N ASP A 128 -0.54 11.40 -21.35
CA ASP A 128 0.05 12.13 -22.49
C ASP A 128 -1.01 12.66 -23.46
N LYS A 129 -2.17 12.01 -23.50
CA LYS A 129 -3.33 12.45 -24.30
C LYS A 129 -4.25 13.44 -23.57
N GLY A 130 -3.92 13.78 -22.33
CA GLY A 130 -4.70 14.70 -21.50
C GLY A 130 -6.04 14.13 -20.99
N THR A 131 -6.24 12.82 -21.07
CA THR A 131 -7.46 12.15 -20.62
C THR A 131 -7.42 11.84 -19.12
N LEU A 132 -6.23 11.53 -18.58
CA LEU A 132 -6.01 11.13 -17.20
C LEU A 132 -5.06 12.10 -16.49
N ARG A 133 -5.36 12.38 -15.23
CA ARG A 133 -4.46 12.94 -14.23
C ARG A 133 -4.27 11.92 -13.12
N ILE A 134 -3.05 11.73 -12.66
CA ILE A 134 -2.73 10.92 -11.49
C ILE A 134 -2.33 11.86 -10.35
N GLU A 135 -2.93 11.68 -9.17
CA GLU A 135 -2.65 12.44 -7.96
C GLU A 135 -2.21 11.48 -6.86
N TRP A 136 -0.99 11.65 -6.38
CA TRP A 136 -0.43 10.88 -5.28
C TRP A 136 -0.94 11.35 -3.93
N ARG A 137 -1.14 10.38 -3.03
CA ARG A 137 -1.41 10.59 -1.60
C ARG A 137 -0.45 9.74 -0.80
N ASN A 138 0.29 10.36 0.11
CA ASN A 138 1.19 9.65 1.01
C ASN A 138 0.39 8.83 2.02
N PHE A 139 0.59 7.52 2.02
CA PHE A 139 -0.10 6.64 2.96
C PHE A 139 0.90 5.64 3.59
N PRO A 140 1.91 6.13 4.37
CA PRO A 140 2.91 5.29 5.00
C PRO A 140 2.29 4.44 6.11
N ILE A 141 2.30 3.11 5.96
CA ILE A 141 1.68 2.15 6.89
C ILE A 141 2.63 1.08 7.40
N PHE A 142 3.88 1.03 6.93
CA PHE A 142 4.83 0.00 7.32
C PHE A 142 5.91 0.48 8.30
N GLY A 143 5.66 1.59 9.02
CA GLY A 143 6.51 2.09 10.08
C GLY A 143 7.45 3.23 9.65
N GLU A 144 8.52 3.42 10.43
CA GLU A 144 9.37 4.60 10.36
C GLU A 144 10.01 4.82 8.98
N GLU A 145 10.54 3.76 8.34
CA GLU A 145 11.13 3.90 7.01
C GLU A 145 10.09 4.33 5.95
N SER A 146 8.82 3.93 6.09
CA SER A 146 7.75 4.41 5.21
C SER A 146 7.46 5.89 5.41
N GLU A 147 7.44 6.33 6.68
CA GLU A 147 7.25 7.74 7.01
C GLU A 147 8.41 8.58 6.46
N GLN A 148 9.65 8.16 6.65
CA GLN A 148 10.83 8.84 6.12
C GLN A 148 10.81 8.90 4.59
N ALA A 149 10.40 7.82 3.92
CA ALA A 149 10.28 7.79 2.45
C ALA A 149 9.17 8.75 1.95
N ALA A 150 8.04 8.84 2.66
CA ALA A 150 6.97 9.78 2.34
C ALA A 150 7.41 11.25 2.49
N LEU A 151 8.13 11.56 3.58
CA LEU A 151 8.72 12.88 3.80
C LEU A 151 9.75 13.23 2.72
N ALA A 152 10.56 12.25 2.29
CA ALA A 152 11.51 12.41 1.20
C ALA A 152 10.83 12.67 -0.14
N GLY A 153 9.75 11.94 -0.46
CA GLY A 153 8.94 12.19 -1.65
C GLY A 153 8.36 13.59 -1.66
N TRP A 154 7.79 14.05 -0.53
CA TRP A 154 7.28 15.41 -0.40
C TRP A 154 8.38 16.45 -0.61
N ALA A 155 9.55 16.26 0.00
CA ALA A 155 10.69 17.16 -0.15
C ALA A 155 11.22 17.20 -1.60
N ALA A 156 11.21 16.07 -2.29
CA ALA A 156 11.51 16.00 -3.73
C ALA A 156 10.52 16.84 -4.55
N GLY A 157 9.25 16.79 -4.20
CA GLY A 157 8.20 17.61 -4.80
C GLY A 157 8.45 19.12 -4.65
N ARG A 158 9.02 19.56 -3.52
CA ARG A 158 9.40 20.98 -3.29
C ARG A 158 10.46 21.49 -4.27
N GLN A 159 11.13 20.59 -4.99
CA GLN A 159 12.07 20.91 -6.08
C GLN A 159 11.56 20.41 -7.44
N ASN A 160 10.27 20.11 -7.58
CA ASN A 160 9.62 19.58 -8.79
C ASN A 160 10.28 18.28 -9.29
N LYS A 161 10.69 17.41 -8.34
CA LYS A 161 11.38 16.14 -8.59
C LYS A 161 10.69 14.95 -7.94
N PHE A 162 9.38 15.07 -7.63
CA PHE A 162 8.63 13.99 -6.99
C PHE A 162 8.60 12.74 -7.87
N TRP A 163 8.27 12.86 -9.13
CA TRP A 163 8.08 11.71 -10.01
C TRP A 163 9.40 11.02 -10.35
N GLU A 164 10.49 11.78 -10.52
CA GLU A 164 11.82 11.21 -10.67
C GLU A 164 12.27 10.49 -9.40
N PHE A 165 12.02 11.06 -8.23
CA PHE A 165 12.29 10.41 -6.95
C PHE A 165 11.44 9.14 -6.78
N HIS A 166 10.15 9.20 -7.08
CA HIS A 166 9.23 8.09 -7.06
C HIS A 166 9.73 6.93 -7.95
N ASP A 167 10.19 7.23 -9.17
CA ASP A 167 10.66 6.22 -10.10
C ASP A 167 11.99 5.58 -9.64
N VAL A 168 12.88 6.34 -9.02
CA VAL A 168 14.09 5.81 -8.35
C VAL A 168 13.72 4.94 -7.14
N ALA A 169 12.80 5.41 -6.30
CA ALA A 169 12.38 4.70 -5.09
C ALA A 169 11.75 3.35 -5.42
N TYR A 170 10.92 3.27 -6.46
CA TYR A 170 10.29 2.04 -6.93
C TYR A 170 11.06 1.29 -8.02
N GLY A 171 12.16 1.82 -8.52
CA GLY A 171 12.92 1.28 -9.66
C GLY A 171 13.36 -0.17 -9.50
N LYS A 172 13.51 -0.65 -8.27
CA LYS A 172 13.76 -2.06 -7.95
C LYS A 172 12.97 -2.48 -6.70
N PRO A 173 12.59 -3.77 -6.58
CA PRO A 173 12.01 -4.29 -5.36
C PRO A 173 12.95 -4.11 -4.16
N ARG A 174 12.38 -3.74 -3.01
CA ARG A 174 13.07 -3.61 -1.73
C ARG A 174 12.30 -4.33 -0.64
N GLU A 175 13.01 -4.90 0.32
CA GLU A 175 12.38 -5.47 1.52
C GLU A 175 12.06 -4.35 2.52
N ARG A 176 10.96 -4.51 3.24
CA ARG A 176 10.48 -3.53 4.22
C ARG A 176 11.35 -3.54 5.47
N ASN A 177 11.62 -2.35 6.01
CA ASN A 177 12.31 -2.15 7.29
C ASN A 177 13.69 -2.83 7.35
N THR A 178 14.45 -2.70 6.28
CA THR A 178 15.81 -3.24 6.15
C THR A 178 16.88 -2.16 5.96
N GLY A 179 16.54 -0.90 6.20
CA GLY A 179 17.41 0.26 5.96
C GLY A 179 17.36 0.76 4.52
N ALA A 180 16.49 0.17 3.67
CA ALA A 180 16.40 0.57 2.26
C ALA A 180 15.99 2.03 2.07
N PHE A 181 15.28 2.59 3.04
CA PHE A 181 14.84 3.98 3.09
C PHE A 181 15.38 4.72 4.31
N ASP A 182 16.56 4.35 4.80
CA ASP A 182 17.27 5.15 5.79
C ASP A 182 17.75 6.49 5.21
N ALA A 183 18.19 7.40 6.07
CA ALA A 183 18.54 8.76 5.68
C ALA A 183 19.64 8.83 4.60
N GLU A 184 20.61 7.93 4.64
CA GLU A 184 21.72 7.89 3.67
C GLU A 184 21.20 7.43 2.29
N ASN A 185 20.41 6.37 2.27
CA ASN A 185 19.80 5.86 1.05
C ASN A 185 18.79 6.83 0.43
N LEU A 186 17.99 7.53 1.23
CA LEU A 186 17.07 8.56 0.74
C LEU A 186 17.83 9.72 0.07
N VAL A 187 18.95 10.16 0.65
CA VAL A 187 19.81 11.17 0.03
C VAL A 187 20.44 10.64 -1.27
N ALA A 188 20.84 9.38 -1.31
CA ALA A 188 21.36 8.76 -2.54
C ALA A 188 20.30 8.72 -3.64
N MET A 189 19.05 8.32 -3.30
CA MET A 189 17.91 8.35 -4.23
C MET A 189 17.59 9.76 -4.72
N ALA A 190 17.67 10.76 -3.83
CA ALA A 190 17.45 12.16 -4.18
C ALA A 190 18.47 12.65 -5.23
N ARG A 191 19.76 12.29 -5.05
CA ARG A 191 20.80 12.61 -6.03
C ARG A 191 20.57 11.90 -7.38
N GLU A 192 20.19 10.62 -7.35
CA GLU A 192 19.86 9.83 -8.55
C GLU A 192 18.66 10.42 -9.28
N ALA A 193 17.65 10.92 -8.56
CA ALA A 193 16.49 11.62 -9.10
C ALA A 193 16.81 13.02 -9.67
N GLY A 194 18.06 13.48 -9.55
CA GLY A 194 18.50 14.79 -10.05
C GLY A 194 18.04 15.97 -9.18
N ILE A 195 17.84 15.76 -7.87
CA ILE A 195 17.58 16.83 -6.93
C ILE A 195 18.86 17.63 -6.73
N ALA A 196 18.83 18.93 -7.07
CA ALA A 196 20.03 19.76 -7.12
C ALA A 196 20.46 20.25 -5.74
N ASP A 197 19.52 20.65 -4.89
CA ASP A 197 19.76 21.18 -3.56
C ASP A 197 19.48 20.13 -2.49
N ILE A 198 20.50 19.36 -2.14
CA ILE A 198 20.40 18.28 -1.16
C ILE A 198 20.26 18.83 0.29
N GLU A 199 20.85 19.96 0.59
CA GLU A 199 20.70 20.57 1.91
C GLU A 199 19.24 21.02 2.14
N ARG A 200 18.66 21.68 1.16
CA ARG A 200 17.24 22.03 1.15
C ARG A 200 16.34 20.80 1.21
N PHE A 201 16.64 19.75 0.44
CA PHE A 201 15.90 18.49 0.47
C PHE A 201 15.85 17.90 1.89
N GLN A 202 17.00 17.85 2.58
CA GLN A 202 17.06 17.32 3.94
C GLN A 202 16.34 18.24 4.95
N ALA A 203 16.44 19.55 4.79
CA ALA A 203 15.71 20.52 5.62
C ALA A 203 14.18 20.41 5.39
N ASP A 204 13.75 20.29 4.13
CA ASP A 204 12.34 20.11 3.76
C ASP A 204 11.79 18.80 4.34
N MET A 205 12.54 17.68 4.28
CA MET A 205 12.17 16.41 4.91
C MET A 205 11.94 16.55 6.42
N ALA A 206 12.78 17.32 7.10
CA ALA A 206 12.72 17.50 8.55
C ALA A 206 11.66 18.52 8.99
N SER A 207 10.97 19.19 8.06
CA SER A 207 10.05 20.30 8.34
C SER A 207 8.72 19.82 8.94
N ASP A 208 8.06 20.72 9.68
CA ASP A 208 6.69 20.50 10.16
C ASP A 208 5.69 20.51 9.00
N GLU A 209 5.99 21.21 7.91
CA GLU A 209 5.19 21.25 6.69
C GLU A 209 5.12 19.87 6.03
N ALA A 210 6.27 19.19 5.89
CA ALA A 210 6.32 17.82 5.35
C ALA A 210 5.49 16.86 6.21
N ARG A 211 5.70 16.90 7.53
CA ARG A 211 4.93 16.07 8.47
C ARG A 211 3.43 16.37 8.42
N GLY A 212 3.07 17.63 8.31
CA GLY A 212 1.68 18.07 8.17
C GLY A 212 1.04 17.56 6.89
N ALA A 213 1.74 17.67 5.76
CA ALA A 213 1.25 17.22 4.45
C ALA A 213 1.06 15.69 4.40
N VAL A 214 2.06 14.91 4.85
CA VAL A 214 1.97 13.45 4.91
C VAL A 214 0.83 13.00 5.83
N ARG A 215 0.66 13.65 6.98
CA ARG A 215 -0.41 13.35 7.92
C ARG A 215 -1.79 13.66 7.33
N ALA A 216 -1.94 14.78 6.63
CA ALA A 216 -3.20 15.15 6.00
C ALA A 216 -3.64 14.11 4.95
N ASP A 217 -2.70 13.61 4.13
CA ASP A 217 -2.97 12.53 3.18
C ASP A 217 -3.39 11.23 3.87
N GLN A 218 -2.71 10.87 4.98
CA GLN A 218 -3.08 9.70 5.77
C GLN A 218 -4.47 9.83 6.42
N GLU A 219 -4.77 10.98 7.02
CA GLU A 219 -6.07 11.26 7.63
C GLU A 219 -7.20 11.20 6.60
N GLU A 220 -6.97 11.75 5.39
CA GLU A 220 -7.89 11.62 4.26
C GLU A 220 -8.15 10.15 3.94
N GLY A 221 -7.09 9.35 3.76
CA GLY A 221 -7.21 7.92 3.45
C GLY A 221 -7.91 7.12 4.56
N TYR A 222 -7.56 7.33 5.83
CA TYR A 222 -8.24 6.67 6.95
C TYR A 222 -9.72 7.03 7.05
N THR A 223 -10.08 8.28 6.80
CA THR A 223 -11.48 8.73 6.78
C THR A 223 -12.29 8.02 5.68
N LEU A 224 -11.65 7.69 4.57
CA LEU A 224 -12.23 6.92 3.48
C LEU A 224 -12.22 5.40 3.71
N GLY A 225 -11.66 4.94 4.83
CA GLY A 225 -11.56 3.52 5.15
C GLY A 225 -10.43 2.80 4.42
N VAL A 226 -9.42 3.51 3.91
CA VAL A 226 -8.22 2.88 3.35
C VAL A 226 -7.45 2.18 4.48
N THR A 227 -7.24 0.87 4.34
CA THR A 227 -6.55 0.04 5.34
C THR A 227 -5.33 -0.68 4.78
N SER A 228 -5.09 -0.54 3.48
CA SER A 228 -3.96 -1.20 2.78
C SER A 228 -3.56 -0.40 1.55
N THR A 229 -2.32 -0.62 1.08
CA THR A 229 -1.76 0.02 -0.11
C THR A 229 -1.41 -1.01 -1.19
N PRO A 230 -1.48 -0.60 -2.47
CA PRO A 230 -2.07 0.63 -2.96
C PRO A 230 -3.60 0.60 -2.89
N ALA A 231 -4.22 1.76 -2.71
CA ALA A 231 -5.65 1.94 -2.91
C ALA A 231 -5.84 3.11 -3.88
N PHE A 232 -6.82 2.98 -4.77
CA PHE A 232 -7.04 3.97 -5.82
C PHE A 232 -8.50 4.40 -5.87
N LEU A 233 -8.70 5.64 -6.33
CA LEU A 233 -10.01 6.16 -6.73
C LEU A 233 -9.92 6.68 -8.16
N VAL A 234 -10.67 6.10 -9.08
CA VAL A 234 -10.78 6.58 -10.47
C VAL A 234 -12.12 7.31 -10.62
N ASN A 235 -12.09 8.64 -10.64
CA ASN A 235 -13.28 9.48 -10.56
C ASN A 235 -14.27 8.97 -9.48
N GLY A 236 -13.77 8.78 -8.25
CA GLY A 236 -14.56 8.33 -7.10
C GLY A 236 -14.90 6.84 -7.07
N ARG A 237 -14.45 6.03 -8.02
CA ARG A 237 -14.62 4.57 -8.01
C ARG A 237 -13.40 3.88 -7.41
N PRO A 238 -13.55 3.08 -6.35
CA PRO A 238 -12.42 2.45 -5.71
C PRO A 238 -11.86 1.27 -6.51
N ILE A 239 -10.54 1.17 -6.57
CA ILE A 239 -9.79 -0.02 -6.99
C ILE A 239 -8.82 -0.36 -5.87
N LEU A 240 -8.87 -1.57 -5.35
CA LEU A 240 -8.02 -2.00 -4.24
C LEU A 240 -6.89 -2.90 -4.73
N GLY A 241 -5.68 -2.58 -4.31
CA GLY A 241 -4.48 -3.32 -4.68
C GLY A 241 -4.01 -3.05 -6.12
N ALA A 242 -2.83 -3.54 -6.45
CA ALA A 242 -2.28 -3.46 -7.81
C ALA A 242 -2.95 -4.53 -8.69
N GLN A 243 -4.16 -4.21 -9.16
CA GLN A 243 -4.89 -5.01 -10.12
C GLN A 243 -4.15 -5.07 -11.47
N PRO A 244 -4.51 -5.98 -12.38
CA PRO A 244 -4.00 -5.98 -13.76
C PRO A 244 -4.22 -4.64 -14.47
N THR A 245 -3.36 -4.31 -15.43
CA THR A 245 -3.39 -3.03 -16.14
C THR A 245 -4.73 -2.79 -16.85
N ASP A 246 -5.33 -3.81 -17.45
CA ASP A 246 -6.62 -3.74 -18.12
C ASP A 246 -7.76 -3.28 -17.20
N THR A 247 -7.72 -3.64 -15.92
CA THR A 247 -8.69 -3.15 -14.93
C THR A 247 -8.62 -1.63 -14.76
N PHE A 248 -7.44 -1.05 -14.79
CA PHE A 248 -7.25 0.40 -14.72
C PHE A 248 -7.65 1.08 -16.04
N GLU A 249 -7.31 0.49 -17.17
CA GLU A 249 -7.68 0.99 -18.49
C GLU A 249 -9.20 1.04 -18.65
N GLU A 250 -9.90 -0.04 -18.30
CA GLU A 250 -11.38 -0.09 -18.32
C GLU A 250 -12.00 0.97 -17.39
N ALA A 251 -11.44 1.16 -16.19
CA ALA A 251 -11.92 2.16 -15.26
C ALA A 251 -11.75 3.58 -15.81
N VAL A 252 -10.60 3.88 -16.42
CA VAL A 252 -10.31 5.19 -17.03
C VAL A 252 -11.23 5.43 -18.24
N GLU A 253 -11.42 4.46 -19.11
CA GLU A 253 -12.29 4.59 -20.29
C GLU A 253 -13.76 4.78 -19.92
N THR A 254 -14.22 4.03 -18.90
CA THR A 254 -15.57 4.19 -18.36
C THR A 254 -15.77 5.58 -17.77
N ALA A 255 -14.83 6.06 -16.96
CA ALA A 255 -14.88 7.39 -16.37
C ALA A 255 -14.82 8.50 -17.42
N ALA A 256 -13.97 8.35 -18.44
CA ALA A 256 -13.87 9.32 -19.54
C ALA A 256 -15.17 9.40 -20.36
N THR A 257 -15.81 8.27 -20.59
CA THR A 257 -17.09 8.21 -21.29
C THR A 257 -18.20 8.90 -20.49
N ALA A 258 -18.27 8.65 -19.17
CA ALA A 258 -19.23 9.28 -18.27
C ALA A 258 -19.04 10.80 -18.23
N ALA A 259 -17.80 11.28 -18.15
CA ALA A 259 -17.48 12.71 -18.14
C ALA A 259 -17.89 13.41 -19.45
N LYS A 260 -17.71 12.77 -20.61
CA LYS A 260 -18.17 13.29 -21.91
C LYS A 260 -19.68 13.42 -21.96
N THR A 261 -20.41 12.43 -21.46
CA THR A 261 -21.88 12.43 -21.46
C THR A 261 -22.44 13.54 -20.58
N ALA A 262 -21.88 13.75 -19.38
CA ALA A 262 -22.27 14.83 -18.49
C ALA A 262 -22.11 16.21 -19.14
N ASN A 263 -20.95 16.47 -19.75
CA ASN A 263 -20.69 17.74 -20.45
C ASN A 263 -21.64 18.00 -21.64
N THR A 264 -22.07 16.93 -22.34
CA THR A 264 -23.01 17.07 -23.48
C THR A 264 -24.40 17.43 -22.99
N THR A 265 -24.83 16.89 -21.85
CA THR A 265 -26.14 17.16 -21.26
C THR A 265 -26.25 18.60 -20.73
N GLU A 266 -25.20 19.09 -20.08
CA GLU A 266 -25.14 20.49 -19.62
C GLU A 266 -25.11 21.53 -20.78
N GLY A 267 -24.42 21.18 -21.88
CA GLY A 267 -24.36 22.01 -23.08
C GLY A 267 -25.69 22.09 -23.85
N ALA A 268 -26.52 21.07 -23.79
CA ALA A 268 -27.82 21.01 -24.48
C ALA A 268 -28.95 21.72 -23.70
N GLY A 269 -28.72 22.07 -22.43
CA GLY A 269 -29.70 22.75 -21.58
C GLY A 269 -29.55 24.27 -21.51
N ARG A 270 -28.63 24.85 -22.30
CA ARG A 270 -28.44 26.31 -22.44
C ARG A 270 -28.86 26.74 -23.83
#